data_6b9300bc406e25bde5e6b91dcc82b39f
#
_entry.id   6b9300bc406e25bde5e6b91dcc82b39f
#
_cell.length_a   1.000
_cell.length_b   1.000
_cell.length_c   1.000
_cell.angle_alpha   90.00
_cell.angle_beta   90.00
_cell.angle_gamma   90.00
#
_symmetry.space_group_name_H-M   'P 1'
#
loop_
_entity.id
_entity.type
_entity.pdbx_description
1 polymer ?
#
loop_
_entity_poly.entity_id
_entity_poly.type
_entity_poly.pdbx_seq_one_letter_code
_entity_poly.pdbx_strand_id
1 'polypeptide(L)'
;MPEFRASQLVDELEENLFSVLEKLASQVNTEDLPLIDLSSGSPDQPTPPEVVASVQAAITDSKNHGYPSFWGKPQVRQAIADFYLRHYGVELDPDTEIAVFQGSLIGVGGIPRAVVNPGQYIISTDPCYPIYRSAARQSQAHFFGLVVSEESQFLPDFADVPDEVARHAGLVILNYPHNPTGALATPELFADALQFAQRHNVPLLHDFAYAAIGSTHEDVPLSLFSQPDAKEWGVETYTFSKTFNMAGWRFGFAVGNASIIKAFKKLHTHSYSTVFGAIQDAAITALSLPDERLQQLVAVYHQRRKRVVQKLAELRWPVRESQGTFFLWLAVPAGFSSQQFAELLLQEVHVLVAPGIGFGKGGEGYIRISLTAGDAALLHALDRIAALHLFDRQA
;
A
#
# COMPACT_ATOMS: atom_id res chain seq x y z
N MET A 1 -32.73 1.23 23.46
CA MET A 1 -32.81 0.36 22.26
C MET A 1 -32.11 -0.95 22.63
N PRO A 2 -32.55 -2.13 22.10
CA PRO A 2 -31.82 -3.37 22.35
C PRO A 2 -30.38 -3.25 21.77
N GLU A 3 -29.39 -3.69 22.55
CA GLU A 3 -28.00 -3.79 22.10
C GLU A 3 -27.73 -5.20 21.60
N PHE A 4 -27.13 -5.31 20.42
CA PHE A 4 -26.68 -6.57 19.86
C PHE A 4 -25.16 -6.67 19.98
N ARG A 5 -24.66 -7.84 20.42
CA ARG A 5 -23.22 -8.08 20.52
C ARG A 5 -22.63 -8.28 19.12
N ALA A 6 -21.44 -7.75 18.90
CA ALA A 6 -20.66 -8.07 17.72
C ALA A 6 -20.27 -9.55 17.68
N SER A 7 -19.84 -10.05 16.54
CA SER A 7 -19.25 -11.39 16.48
C SER A 7 -17.85 -11.38 17.11
N GLN A 8 -17.40 -12.53 17.59
CA GLN A 8 -16.04 -12.68 18.13
C GLN A 8 -14.98 -12.17 17.16
N LEU A 9 -15.14 -12.43 15.86
CA LEU A 9 -14.23 -11.91 14.84
C LEU A 9 -14.12 -10.38 14.86
N VAL A 10 -15.26 -9.68 15.01
CA VAL A 10 -15.27 -8.21 15.04
C VAL A 10 -14.67 -7.68 16.35
N ASP A 11 -14.95 -8.34 17.47
CA ASP A 11 -14.39 -7.96 18.78
C ASP A 11 -12.86 -8.15 18.84
N GLU A 12 -12.30 -9.06 18.04
CA GLU A 12 -10.86 -9.31 17.95
C GLU A 12 -10.13 -8.41 16.94
N LEU A 13 -10.85 -7.65 16.11
CA LEU A 13 -10.23 -6.68 15.18
C LEU A 13 -9.79 -5.43 15.94
N GLU A 14 -8.55 -5.03 15.73
CA GLU A 14 -8.05 -3.72 16.16
C GLU A 14 -8.77 -2.60 15.41
N GLU A 15 -8.94 -1.44 16.05
CA GLU A 15 -9.44 -0.26 15.35
C GLU A 15 -8.51 0.11 14.19
N ASN A 16 -9.09 0.47 13.06
CA ASN A 16 -8.31 0.86 11.89
C ASN A 16 -7.52 2.15 12.17
N LEU A 17 -6.19 2.09 12.09
CA LEU A 17 -5.29 3.22 12.34
C LEU A 17 -5.75 4.51 11.64
N PHE A 18 -6.11 4.42 10.37
CA PHE A 18 -6.47 5.60 9.58
C PHE A 18 -7.83 6.18 9.97
N SER A 19 -8.77 5.32 10.40
CA SER A 19 -10.06 5.77 10.95
C SER A 19 -9.88 6.49 12.28
N VAL A 20 -8.96 6.02 13.13
CA VAL A 20 -8.61 6.70 14.38
C VAL A 20 -7.99 8.07 14.10
N LEU A 21 -7.05 8.14 13.16
CA LEU A 21 -6.40 9.39 12.77
C LEU A 21 -7.41 10.40 12.17
N GLU A 22 -8.34 9.95 11.33
CA GLU A 22 -9.41 10.77 10.78
C GLU A 22 -10.31 11.37 11.89
N LYS A 23 -10.68 10.56 12.89
CA LYS A 23 -11.43 10.99 14.05
C LYS A 23 -10.66 12.04 14.86
N LEU A 24 -9.38 11.83 15.12
CA LEU A 24 -8.50 12.78 15.81
C LEU A 24 -8.39 14.09 15.02
N ALA A 25 -8.20 14.02 13.71
CA ALA A 25 -8.17 15.18 12.82
C ALA A 25 -9.41 16.06 12.97
N SER A 26 -10.58 15.44 13.05
CA SER A 26 -11.86 16.18 13.17
C SER A 26 -12.04 16.93 14.49
N GLN A 27 -11.24 16.62 15.51
CA GLN A 27 -11.37 17.18 16.86
C GLN A 27 -10.49 18.40 17.12
N VAL A 28 -9.40 18.57 16.35
CA VAL A 28 -8.39 19.61 16.63
C VAL A 28 -8.32 20.73 15.61
N ASN A 29 -8.99 20.62 14.47
CA ASN A 29 -8.96 21.65 13.44
C ASN A 29 -9.72 22.90 13.94
N THR A 30 -9.00 24.01 14.07
CA THR A 30 -9.55 25.31 14.48
C THR A 30 -9.32 26.35 13.38
N GLU A 31 -10.09 27.45 13.39
CA GLU A 31 -9.92 28.56 12.44
C GLU A 31 -8.58 29.27 12.61
N ASP A 32 -8.08 29.38 13.86
CA ASP A 32 -6.85 30.10 14.17
C ASP A 32 -5.59 29.34 13.74
N LEU A 33 -5.61 28.03 13.88
CA LEU A 33 -4.49 27.15 13.49
C LEU A 33 -5.03 25.93 12.74
N PRO A 34 -5.20 26.00 11.41
CA PRO A 34 -5.72 24.90 10.62
C PRO A 34 -4.83 23.66 10.72
N LEU A 35 -5.47 22.48 10.75
CA LEU A 35 -4.77 21.20 10.73
C LEU A 35 -4.03 21.01 9.42
N ILE A 36 -2.79 20.48 9.51
CA ILE A 36 -2.05 19.95 8.36
C ILE A 36 -1.97 18.44 8.51
N ASP A 37 -2.66 17.71 7.63
CA ASP A 37 -2.66 16.25 7.64
C ASP A 37 -1.53 15.70 6.78
N LEU A 38 -0.51 15.15 7.43
CA LEU A 38 0.60 14.40 6.82
C LEU A 38 0.48 12.88 7.06
N SER A 39 -0.65 12.40 7.58
CA SER A 39 -0.89 10.97 7.81
C SER A 39 -1.50 10.26 6.60
N SER A 40 -2.19 11.03 5.73
CA SER A 40 -2.98 10.51 4.62
C SER A 40 -2.12 9.83 3.56
N GLY A 41 -2.56 8.67 3.08
CA GLY A 41 -1.98 7.97 1.93
C GLY A 41 -2.72 8.23 0.61
N SER A 42 -3.50 9.30 0.51
CA SER A 42 -4.27 9.64 -0.70
C SER A 42 -3.50 10.66 -1.55
N PRO A 43 -3.22 10.38 -2.85
CA PRO A 43 -2.70 11.38 -3.76
C PRO A 43 -3.55 12.64 -3.79
N ASP A 44 -2.90 13.82 -3.84
CA ASP A 44 -3.53 15.14 -3.90
C ASP A 44 -3.67 15.70 -5.33
N GLN A 45 -3.02 15.04 -6.30
CA GLN A 45 -3.08 15.46 -7.69
C GLN A 45 -4.35 14.92 -8.37
N PRO A 46 -4.91 15.64 -9.34
CA PRO A 46 -6.09 15.18 -10.06
C PRO A 46 -5.80 13.95 -10.93
N THR A 47 -6.84 13.14 -11.14
CA THR A 47 -6.82 12.09 -12.14
C THR A 47 -6.49 12.67 -13.52
N PRO A 48 -5.69 11.99 -14.37
CA PRO A 48 -5.37 12.47 -15.72
C PRO A 48 -6.62 12.85 -16.51
N PRO A 49 -6.60 14.01 -17.21
CA PRO A 49 -7.79 14.49 -17.93
C PRO A 49 -8.25 13.53 -19.04
N GLU A 50 -7.33 12.76 -19.62
CA GLU A 50 -7.63 11.72 -20.61
C GLU A 50 -8.52 10.62 -20.02
N VAL A 51 -8.25 10.24 -18.77
CA VAL A 51 -9.02 9.24 -18.02
C VAL A 51 -10.38 9.81 -17.61
N VAL A 52 -10.42 11.07 -17.19
CA VAL A 52 -11.68 11.78 -16.87
C VAL A 52 -12.57 11.87 -18.08
N ALA A 53 -12.04 12.25 -19.26
CA ALA A 53 -12.79 12.31 -20.50
C ALA A 53 -13.34 10.94 -20.91
N SER A 54 -12.55 9.87 -20.71
CA SER A 54 -12.97 8.49 -21.00
C SER A 54 -14.19 8.08 -20.16
N VAL A 55 -14.18 8.33 -18.83
CA VAL A 55 -15.34 7.99 -17.99
C VAL A 55 -16.56 8.83 -18.35
N GLN A 56 -16.39 10.10 -18.67
CA GLN A 56 -17.51 10.96 -19.10
C GLN A 56 -18.20 10.41 -20.36
N ALA A 57 -17.43 9.90 -21.33
CA ALA A 57 -17.98 9.23 -22.50
C ALA A 57 -18.62 7.88 -22.13
N ALA A 58 -17.96 7.07 -21.33
CA ALA A 58 -18.40 5.73 -20.97
C ALA A 58 -19.67 5.73 -20.10
N ILE A 59 -19.90 6.76 -19.30
CA ILE A 59 -21.09 6.84 -18.44
C ILE A 59 -22.39 7.05 -19.26
N THR A 60 -22.27 7.54 -20.48
CA THR A 60 -23.41 7.69 -21.39
C THR A 60 -23.75 6.42 -22.18
N ASP A 61 -22.87 5.42 -22.18
CA ASP A 61 -23.14 4.12 -22.80
C ASP A 61 -24.03 3.28 -21.88
N SER A 62 -25.27 3.05 -22.31
CA SER A 62 -26.26 2.27 -21.57
C SER A 62 -25.83 0.82 -21.26
N LYS A 63 -24.87 0.26 -22.03
CA LYS A 63 -24.29 -1.05 -21.74
C LYS A 63 -23.55 -1.07 -20.40
N ASN A 64 -23.11 0.08 -19.90
CA ASN A 64 -22.47 0.22 -18.60
C ASN A 64 -23.46 0.32 -17.45
N HIS A 65 -24.77 0.48 -17.70
CA HIS A 65 -25.78 0.66 -16.64
C HIS A 65 -26.28 -0.69 -16.05
N GLY A 66 -26.09 -1.81 -16.75
CA GLY A 66 -26.41 -3.14 -16.23
C GLY A 66 -25.32 -3.70 -15.31
N TYR A 67 -25.62 -4.83 -14.66
CA TYR A 67 -24.59 -5.55 -13.92
C TYR A 67 -23.45 -5.97 -14.85
N PRO A 68 -22.21 -5.56 -14.56
CA PRO A 68 -21.06 -6.00 -15.34
C PRO A 68 -20.74 -7.48 -15.03
N SER A 69 -19.97 -8.12 -15.92
CA SER A 69 -19.47 -9.47 -15.67
C SER A 69 -18.67 -9.55 -14.37
N PHE A 70 -18.85 -10.59 -13.59
CA PHE A 70 -18.05 -10.87 -12.39
C PHE A 70 -16.53 -10.97 -12.66
N TRP A 71 -16.18 -11.25 -13.91
CA TRP A 71 -14.78 -11.38 -14.33
C TRP A 71 -14.16 -10.06 -14.82
N GLY A 72 -14.95 -8.98 -14.85
CA GLY A 72 -14.63 -7.76 -15.54
C GLY A 72 -14.76 -7.88 -17.06
N LYS A 73 -14.70 -6.75 -17.76
CA LYS A 73 -14.73 -6.71 -19.23
C LYS A 73 -13.50 -7.43 -19.80
N PRO A 74 -13.64 -8.22 -20.89
CA PRO A 74 -12.48 -8.82 -21.57
C PRO A 74 -11.42 -7.77 -21.97
N GLN A 75 -11.88 -6.60 -22.41
CA GLN A 75 -11.01 -5.50 -22.84
C GLN A 75 -10.13 -4.96 -21.70
N VAL A 76 -10.66 -4.84 -20.47
CA VAL A 76 -9.82 -4.37 -19.35
C VAL A 76 -8.83 -5.43 -18.93
N ARG A 77 -9.19 -6.73 -18.97
CA ARG A 77 -8.23 -7.79 -18.68
C ARG A 77 -7.10 -7.85 -19.72
N GLN A 78 -7.44 -7.69 -21.00
CA GLN A 78 -6.43 -7.59 -22.06
C GLN A 78 -5.52 -6.37 -21.84
N ALA A 79 -6.08 -5.19 -21.54
CA ALA A 79 -5.28 -4.00 -21.24
C ALA A 79 -4.34 -4.18 -20.05
N ILE A 80 -4.74 -4.96 -19.02
CA ILE A 80 -3.87 -5.32 -17.89
C ILE A 80 -2.73 -6.23 -18.37
N ALA A 81 -3.01 -7.24 -19.20
CA ALA A 81 -1.99 -8.14 -19.74
C ALA A 81 -0.97 -7.34 -20.59
N ASP A 82 -1.45 -6.47 -21.48
CA ASP A 82 -0.61 -5.63 -22.32
C ASP A 82 0.26 -4.66 -21.48
N PHE A 83 -0.30 -4.12 -20.39
CA PHE A 83 0.42 -3.26 -19.46
C PHE A 83 1.57 -4.03 -18.77
N TYR A 84 1.31 -5.25 -18.27
CA TYR A 84 2.34 -6.08 -17.63
C TYR A 84 3.42 -6.52 -18.61
N LEU A 85 3.05 -6.86 -19.83
CA LEU A 85 4.02 -7.16 -20.88
C LEU A 85 4.93 -5.96 -21.18
N ARG A 86 4.32 -4.76 -21.33
CA ARG A 86 5.06 -3.53 -21.67
C ARG A 86 5.99 -3.08 -20.55
N HIS A 87 5.53 -3.08 -19.28
CA HIS A 87 6.29 -2.50 -18.17
C HIS A 87 7.20 -3.49 -17.45
N TYR A 88 6.83 -4.77 -17.43
CA TYR A 88 7.54 -5.78 -16.61
C TYR A 88 8.03 -6.98 -17.45
N GLY A 89 7.72 -7.03 -18.73
CA GLY A 89 8.09 -8.16 -19.61
C GLY A 89 7.36 -9.46 -19.27
N VAL A 90 6.21 -9.37 -18.58
CA VAL A 90 5.45 -10.53 -18.07
C VAL A 90 4.26 -10.82 -18.98
N GLU A 91 4.24 -12.01 -19.57
CA GLU A 91 3.09 -12.51 -20.31
C GLU A 91 2.03 -13.06 -19.34
N LEU A 92 0.77 -12.63 -19.51
CA LEU A 92 -0.37 -13.04 -18.71
C LEU A 92 -1.51 -13.54 -19.61
N ASP A 93 -2.16 -14.64 -19.20
CA ASP A 93 -3.43 -15.04 -19.79
C ASP A 93 -4.57 -14.17 -19.20
N PRO A 94 -5.25 -13.34 -20.02
CA PRO A 94 -6.31 -12.46 -19.54
C PRO A 94 -7.49 -13.18 -18.87
N ASP A 95 -7.75 -14.44 -19.21
CA ASP A 95 -8.90 -15.17 -18.72
C ASP A 95 -8.63 -15.91 -17.41
N THR A 96 -7.43 -16.40 -17.21
CA THR A 96 -7.09 -17.25 -16.06
C THR A 96 -6.20 -16.59 -15.02
N GLU A 97 -5.34 -15.65 -15.41
CA GLU A 97 -4.30 -15.06 -14.56
C GLU A 97 -4.60 -13.64 -14.09
N ILE A 98 -5.80 -13.10 -14.37
CA ILE A 98 -6.18 -11.72 -14.02
C ILE A 98 -7.52 -11.70 -13.28
N ALA A 99 -7.60 -10.93 -12.18
CA ALA A 99 -8.84 -10.60 -11.46
C ALA A 99 -8.95 -9.10 -11.24
N VAL A 100 -10.11 -8.48 -11.52
CA VAL A 100 -10.39 -7.06 -11.29
C VAL A 100 -11.35 -6.87 -10.12
N PHE A 101 -11.16 -5.80 -9.33
CA PHE A 101 -11.96 -5.53 -8.13
C PHE A 101 -11.93 -4.04 -7.73
N GLN A 102 -12.77 -3.67 -6.74
CA GLN A 102 -12.95 -2.29 -6.26
C GLN A 102 -11.81 -1.81 -5.37
N GLY A 103 -10.61 -1.64 -5.94
CA GLY A 103 -9.39 -1.21 -5.25
C GLY A 103 -8.64 -2.38 -4.60
N SER A 104 -7.30 -2.25 -4.51
CA SER A 104 -6.40 -3.33 -4.08
C SER A 104 -6.71 -3.89 -2.68
N LEU A 105 -7.36 -3.11 -1.80
CA LEU A 105 -7.78 -3.59 -0.48
C LEU A 105 -8.64 -4.86 -0.56
N ILE A 106 -9.50 -4.96 -1.58
CA ILE A 106 -10.31 -6.16 -1.82
C ILE A 106 -9.45 -7.38 -2.15
N GLY A 107 -8.38 -7.18 -2.96
CA GLY A 107 -7.42 -8.24 -3.28
C GLY A 107 -6.58 -8.62 -2.06
N VAL A 108 -5.99 -7.64 -1.39
CA VAL A 108 -5.13 -7.83 -0.21
C VAL A 108 -5.86 -8.50 0.95
N GLY A 109 -7.14 -8.16 1.18
CA GLY A 109 -7.96 -8.80 2.22
C GLY A 109 -8.62 -10.10 1.78
N GLY A 110 -8.86 -10.29 0.48
CA GLY A 110 -9.60 -11.43 -0.07
C GLY A 110 -8.72 -12.61 -0.48
N ILE A 111 -7.52 -12.36 -1.03
CA ILE A 111 -6.59 -13.45 -1.41
C ILE A 111 -6.19 -14.30 -0.19
N PRO A 112 -5.80 -13.73 0.96
CA PRO A 112 -5.57 -14.52 2.17
C PRO A 112 -6.74 -15.43 2.52
N ARG A 113 -7.95 -14.89 2.53
CA ARG A 113 -9.18 -15.68 2.82
C ARG A 113 -9.46 -16.76 1.79
N ALA A 114 -8.93 -16.66 0.57
CA ALA A 114 -9.15 -17.65 -0.48
C ALA A 114 -8.12 -18.79 -0.45
N VAL A 115 -6.93 -18.57 0.14
CA VAL A 115 -5.82 -19.54 0.05
C VAL A 115 -5.31 -20.02 1.42
N VAL A 116 -5.61 -19.32 2.52
CA VAL A 116 -5.14 -19.67 3.87
C VAL A 116 -6.25 -20.37 4.64
N ASN A 117 -5.92 -21.46 5.30
CA ASN A 117 -6.83 -22.18 6.18
C ASN A 117 -6.72 -21.68 7.63
N PRO A 118 -7.79 -21.83 8.44
CA PRO A 118 -7.74 -21.53 9.86
C PRO A 118 -6.55 -22.20 10.56
N GLY A 119 -5.86 -21.45 11.43
CA GLY A 119 -4.70 -21.93 12.19
C GLY A 119 -3.37 -21.93 11.44
N GLN A 120 -3.33 -21.66 10.15
CA GLN A 120 -2.09 -21.43 9.42
C GLN A 120 -1.48 -20.05 9.74
N TYR A 121 -0.25 -19.82 9.30
CA TYR A 121 0.43 -18.54 9.45
C TYR A 121 0.39 -17.73 8.16
N ILE A 122 0.14 -16.43 8.29
CA ILE A 122 0.46 -15.42 7.29
C ILE A 122 1.74 -14.72 7.75
N ILE A 123 2.78 -14.79 6.93
CA ILE A 123 4.09 -14.18 7.18
C ILE A 123 4.14 -12.85 6.43
N SER A 124 4.59 -11.79 7.08
CA SER A 124 4.88 -10.49 6.46
C SER A 124 5.95 -9.76 7.26
N THR A 125 6.28 -8.53 6.90
CA THR A 125 7.21 -7.69 7.65
C THR A 125 6.58 -7.10 8.92
N ASP A 126 7.39 -6.69 9.86
CA ASP A 126 7.02 -5.83 10.99
C ASP A 126 8.08 -4.71 11.11
N PRO A 127 7.74 -3.42 10.81
CA PRO A 127 6.41 -2.89 10.50
C PRO A 127 5.85 -3.34 9.14
N CYS A 128 4.53 -3.21 8.99
CA CYS A 128 3.82 -3.47 7.72
C CYS A 128 2.53 -2.63 7.61
N TYR A 129 1.91 -2.67 6.45
CA TYR A 129 0.57 -2.10 6.28
C TYR A 129 -0.43 -2.83 7.20
N PRO A 130 -1.17 -2.11 8.09
CA PRO A 130 -1.98 -2.74 9.15
C PRO A 130 -3.01 -3.77 8.68
N ILE A 131 -3.45 -3.63 7.43
CA ILE A 131 -4.47 -4.53 6.83
C ILE A 131 -3.99 -5.99 6.74
N TYR A 132 -2.69 -6.26 6.69
CA TYR A 132 -2.20 -7.65 6.62
C TYR A 132 -2.50 -8.42 7.90
N ARG A 133 -2.41 -7.76 9.08
CA ARG A 133 -2.82 -8.33 10.37
C ARG A 133 -4.31 -8.58 10.43
N SER A 134 -5.12 -7.61 9.95
CA SER A 134 -6.57 -7.77 9.86
C SER A 134 -6.95 -8.88 8.89
N ALA A 135 -6.25 -9.04 7.76
CA ALA A 135 -6.49 -10.12 6.81
C ALA A 135 -6.18 -11.50 7.40
N ALA A 136 -5.12 -11.62 8.23
CA ALA A 136 -4.83 -12.83 8.98
C ALA A 136 -5.98 -13.18 9.94
N ARG A 137 -6.46 -12.21 10.74
CA ARG A 137 -7.61 -12.41 11.63
C ARG A 137 -8.87 -12.83 10.86
N GLN A 138 -9.18 -12.15 9.77
CA GLN A 138 -10.33 -12.48 8.92
C GLN A 138 -10.22 -13.86 8.26
N SER A 139 -9.01 -14.38 8.08
CA SER A 139 -8.75 -15.74 7.59
C SER A 139 -8.70 -16.78 8.72
N GLN A 140 -8.92 -16.36 9.99
CA GLN A 140 -8.71 -17.19 11.18
C GLN A 140 -7.29 -17.79 11.25
N ALA A 141 -6.32 -17.06 10.73
CA ALA A 141 -4.91 -17.41 10.69
C ALA A 141 -4.11 -16.62 11.72
N HIS A 142 -2.93 -17.12 12.04
CA HIS A 142 -1.94 -16.41 12.84
C HIS A 142 -1.15 -15.45 11.96
N PHE A 143 -0.75 -14.30 12.50
CA PHE A 143 0.17 -13.37 11.85
C PHE A 143 1.58 -13.55 12.42
N PHE A 144 2.57 -13.71 11.55
CA PHE A 144 3.98 -13.72 11.92
C PHE A 144 4.70 -12.56 11.23
N GLY A 145 5.23 -11.62 12.02
CA GLY A 145 5.96 -10.45 11.51
C GLY A 145 7.47 -10.68 11.55
N LEU A 146 8.12 -10.70 10.38
CA LEU A 146 9.58 -10.61 10.25
C LEU A 146 10.00 -9.17 10.55
N VAL A 147 10.77 -8.99 11.62
CA VAL A 147 11.22 -7.66 12.04
C VAL A 147 12.20 -7.12 11.01
N VAL A 148 11.92 -5.90 10.53
CA VAL A 148 12.80 -5.18 9.60
C VAL A 148 13.22 -3.85 10.20
N SER A 149 14.48 -3.46 10.03
CA SER A 149 15.10 -2.28 10.63
C SER A 149 15.96 -1.53 9.62
N GLU A 150 16.53 -0.40 10.04
CA GLU A 150 17.51 0.32 9.22
C GLU A 150 18.75 -0.52 8.91
N GLU A 151 19.18 -1.38 9.84
CA GLU A 151 20.33 -2.27 9.67
C GLU A 151 20.10 -3.29 8.56
N SER A 152 18.89 -3.86 8.50
CA SER A 152 18.48 -4.76 7.40
C SER A 152 18.00 -4.01 6.16
N GLN A 153 18.13 -2.67 6.13
CA GLN A 153 17.59 -1.83 5.07
C GLN A 153 16.06 -1.97 4.89
N PHE A 154 15.38 -2.35 5.95
CA PHE A 154 13.95 -2.71 5.97
C PHE A 154 13.58 -3.87 5.03
N LEU A 155 14.53 -4.78 4.78
CA LEU A 155 14.32 -6.04 4.07
C LEU A 155 14.26 -7.19 5.08
N PRO A 156 13.30 -8.12 4.93
CA PRO A 156 13.21 -9.30 5.79
C PRO A 156 14.25 -10.36 5.42
N ASP A 157 14.71 -11.10 6.42
CA ASP A 157 15.46 -12.33 6.23
C ASP A 157 14.56 -13.54 6.50
N PHE A 158 14.34 -14.38 5.50
CA PHE A 158 13.53 -15.59 5.65
C PHE A 158 14.19 -16.68 6.51
N ALA A 159 15.49 -16.57 6.80
CA ALA A 159 16.16 -17.43 7.77
C ALA A 159 15.66 -17.20 9.20
N ASP A 160 15.08 -16.05 9.50
CA ASP A 160 14.49 -15.71 10.80
C ASP A 160 13.11 -16.33 11.02
N VAL A 161 12.54 -17.01 10.01
CA VAL A 161 11.24 -17.69 10.15
C VAL A 161 11.46 -19.00 10.93
N PRO A 162 10.86 -19.16 12.13
CA PRO A 162 10.97 -20.39 12.89
C PRO A 162 10.43 -21.59 12.10
N ASP A 163 11.05 -22.75 12.24
CA ASP A 163 10.64 -23.99 11.55
C ASP A 163 9.16 -24.34 11.76
N GLU A 164 8.64 -24.08 12.95
CA GLU A 164 7.22 -24.32 13.27
C GLU A 164 6.30 -23.41 12.44
N VAL A 165 6.66 -22.11 12.30
CA VAL A 165 5.93 -21.15 11.50
C VAL A 165 6.03 -21.51 10.02
N ALA A 166 7.23 -21.85 9.54
CA ALA A 166 7.48 -22.21 8.15
C ALA A 166 6.67 -23.45 7.73
N ARG A 167 6.59 -24.48 8.59
CA ARG A 167 5.80 -25.70 8.32
C ARG A 167 4.30 -25.47 8.25
N HIS A 168 3.78 -24.45 8.93
CA HIS A 168 2.36 -24.11 8.97
C HIS A 168 2.04 -22.81 8.23
N ALA A 169 2.98 -22.29 7.44
CA ALA A 169 2.76 -21.11 6.63
C ALA A 169 1.71 -21.38 5.55
N GLY A 170 0.76 -20.47 5.40
CA GLY A 170 -0.27 -20.50 4.38
C GLY A 170 -0.11 -19.44 3.32
N LEU A 171 0.63 -18.35 3.63
CA LEU A 171 0.86 -17.24 2.71
C LEU A 171 2.03 -16.37 3.20
N VAL A 172 2.85 -15.88 2.28
CA VAL A 172 3.79 -14.78 2.52
C VAL A 172 3.24 -13.53 1.82
N ILE A 173 3.16 -12.40 2.55
CA ILE A 173 2.78 -11.10 1.99
C ILE A 173 3.99 -10.18 2.00
N LEU A 174 4.37 -9.68 0.82
CA LEU A 174 5.38 -8.66 0.62
C LEU A 174 4.75 -7.38 0.09
N ASN A 175 5.31 -6.23 0.45
CA ASN A 175 4.87 -4.94 -0.05
C ASN A 175 6.11 -4.08 -0.31
N TYR A 176 6.51 -3.99 -1.56
CA TYR A 176 7.65 -3.16 -1.98
C TYR A 176 7.31 -2.47 -3.32
N PRO A 177 7.46 -1.13 -3.41
CA PRO A 177 7.95 -0.18 -2.39
C PRO A 177 7.15 -0.26 -1.10
N HIS A 178 7.88 -0.26 0.02
CA HIS A 178 7.35 -0.66 1.32
C HIS A 178 6.59 0.46 2.04
N ASN A 179 5.38 0.21 2.45
CA ASN A 179 4.64 1.05 3.37
C ASN A 179 4.72 0.43 4.78
N PRO A 180 5.41 1.09 5.77
CA PRO A 180 5.59 2.55 5.86
C PRO A 180 6.97 3.08 5.47
N THR A 181 8.00 2.26 5.29
CA THR A 181 9.42 2.67 5.35
C THR A 181 9.96 3.29 4.06
N GLY A 182 9.29 3.07 2.93
CA GLY A 182 9.74 3.52 1.61
C GLY A 182 10.91 2.71 1.02
N ALA A 183 11.28 1.57 1.59
CA ALA A 183 12.30 0.69 1.02
C ALA A 183 11.84 0.08 -0.31
N LEU A 184 12.79 -0.17 -1.23
CA LEU A 184 12.56 -0.93 -2.44
C LEU A 184 12.93 -2.39 -2.24
N ALA A 185 12.29 -3.29 -3.00
CA ALA A 185 12.76 -4.65 -3.12
C ALA A 185 14.08 -4.71 -3.90
N THR A 186 14.92 -5.67 -3.56
CA THR A 186 16.07 -6.07 -4.37
C THR A 186 15.77 -7.38 -5.10
N PRO A 187 16.50 -7.69 -6.19
CA PRO A 187 16.38 -9.00 -6.84
C PRO A 187 16.61 -10.17 -5.87
N GLU A 188 17.53 -10.01 -4.92
CA GLU A 188 17.86 -11.01 -3.91
C GLU A 188 16.69 -11.26 -2.97
N LEU A 189 16.01 -10.21 -2.48
CA LEU A 189 14.82 -10.36 -1.65
C LEU A 189 13.77 -11.24 -2.33
N PHE A 190 13.47 -10.96 -3.60
CA PHE A 190 12.46 -11.75 -4.32
C PHE A 190 12.94 -13.16 -4.64
N ALA A 191 14.25 -13.36 -4.88
CA ALA A 191 14.81 -14.70 -5.03
C ALA A 191 14.70 -15.52 -3.74
N ASP A 192 15.01 -14.91 -2.58
CA ASP A 192 14.91 -15.56 -1.27
C ASP A 192 13.44 -15.88 -0.91
N ALA A 193 12.53 -14.95 -1.18
CA ALA A 193 11.10 -15.19 -1.00
C ALA A 193 10.59 -16.36 -1.87
N LEU A 194 11.03 -16.41 -3.14
CA LEU A 194 10.68 -17.50 -4.05
C LEU A 194 11.27 -18.82 -3.57
N GLN A 195 12.52 -18.84 -3.12
CA GLN A 195 13.14 -20.05 -2.56
C GLN A 195 12.40 -20.54 -1.31
N PHE A 196 11.99 -19.62 -0.42
CA PHE A 196 11.16 -19.97 0.74
C PHE A 196 9.80 -20.55 0.30
N ALA A 197 9.13 -19.91 -0.66
CA ALA A 197 7.86 -20.37 -1.20
C ALA A 197 7.96 -21.80 -1.77
N GLN A 198 8.99 -22.07 -2.57
CA GLN A 198 9.25 -23.37 -3.17
C GLN A 198 9.57 -24.45 -2.12
N ARG A 199 10.42 -24.12 -1.15
CA ARG A 199 10.83 -25.05 -0.08
C ARG A 199 9.65 -25.49 0.79
N HIS A 200 8.75 -24.57 1.13
CA HIS A 200 7.66 -24.78 2.07
C HIS A 200 6.31 -24.95 1.41
N ASN A 201 6.24 -24.89 0.08
CA ASN A 201 5.00 -24.95 -0.72
C ASN A 201 3.98 -23.91 -0.28
N VAL A 202 4.42 -22.64 -0.17
CA VAL A 202 3.64 -21.51 0.33
C VAL A 202 3.48 -20.47 -0.79
N PRO A 203 2.26 -19.98 -1.08
CA PRO A 203 2.06 -18.93 -2.06
C PRO A 203 2.62 -17.57 -1.59
N LEU A 204 2.99 -16.72 -2.56
CA LEU A 204 3.40 -15.34 -2.37
C LEU A 204 2.30 -14.37 -2.80
N LEU A 205 2.07 -13.32 -2.01
CA LEU A 205 1.28 -12.16 -2.39
C LEU A 205 2.18 -10.93 -2.33
N HIS A 206 2.43 -10.31 -3.47
CA HIS A 206 3.10 -9.02 -3.52
C HIS A 206 2.06 -7.90 -3.65
N ASP A 207 1.90 -7.08 -2.61
CA ASP A 207 1.09 -5.85 -2.67
C ASP A 207 1.91 -4.74 -3.34
N PHE A 208 1.75 -4.62 -4.65
CA PHE A 208 2.52 -3.71 -5.51
C PHE A 208 1.84 -2.35 -5.67
N ALA A 209 1.35 -1.82 -4.53
CA ALA A 209 0.54 -0.60 -4.51
C ALA A 209 1.28 0.65 -5.01
N TYR A 210 2.61 0.70 -4.89
CA TYR A 210 3.46 1.83 -5.26
C TYR A 210 4.35 1.53 -6.48
N ALA A 211 3.89 0.69 -7.37
CA ALA A 211 4.62 0.13 -8.51
C ALA A 211 5.33 1.16 -9.42
N ALA A 212 4.83 2.40 -9.49
CA ALA A 212 5.44 3.45 -10.30
C ALA A 212 6.17 4.52 -9.47
N ILE A 213 6.23 4.39 -8.14
CA ILE A 213 6.71 5.46 -7.26
C ILE A 213 8.05 5.07 -6.63
N GLY A 214 9.12 5.19 -7.40
CA GLY A 214 10.51 5.20 -6.93
C GLY A 214 10.91 6.55 -6.35
N SER A 215 12.15 6.70 -5.89
CA SER A 215 12.67 7.97 -5.39
C SER A 215 13.15 8.89 -6.50
N THR A 216 13.58 8.32 -7.60
CA THR A 216 14.00 9.00 -8.84
C THR A 216 13.39 8.30 -10.05
N HIS A 217 13.63 8.82 -11.24
CA HIS A 217 13.23 8.17 -12.49
C HIS A 217 14.03 6.88 -12.79
N GLU A 218 15.19 6.72 -12.15
CA GLU A 218 16.08 5.57 -12.32
C GLU A 218 15.73 4.44 -11.35
N ASP A 219 15.12 4.77 -10.21
CA ASP A 219 14.68 3.80 -9.18
C ASP A 219 13.32 3.20 -9.56
N VAL A 220 13.31 2.31 -10.54
CA VAL A 220 12.08 1.63 -10.97
C VAL A 220 11.77 0.50 -10.01
N PRO A 221 10.59 0.50 -9.34
CA PRO A 221 10.21 -0.59 -8.47
C PRO A 221 10.13 -1.92 -9.22
N LEU A 222 10.66 -2.98 -8.61
CA LEU A 222 10.66 -4.31 -9.20
C LEU A 222 9.31 -5.01 -9.00
N SER A 223 8.80 -5.66 -10.03
CA SER A 223 7.75 -6.67 -9.91
C SER A 223 8.34 -7.95 -9.30
N LEU A 224 7.55 -8.67 -8.49
CA LEU A 224 7.90 -10.02 -8.04
C LEU A 224 8.22 -10.94 -9.23
N PHE A 225 7.50 -10.74 -10.34
CA PHE A 225 7.67 -11.55 -11.56
C PHE A 225 8.94 -11.20 -12.36
N SER A 226 9.77 -10.29 -11.87
CA SER A 226 11.15 -10.15 -12.36
C SER A 226 12.01 -11.38 -12.07
N GLN A 227 11.57 -12.19 -11.08
CA GLN A 227 12.21 -13.49 -10.81
C GLN A 227 11.64 -14.56 -11.73
N PRO A 228 12.48 -15.39 -12.37
CA PRO A 228 12.02 -16.54 -13.12
C PRO A 228 11.11 -17.44 -12.27
N ASP A 229 10.06 -17.96 -12.86
CA ASP A 229 9.08 -18.87 -12.26
C ASP A 229 8.22 -18.27 -11.10
N ALA A 230 8.47 -17.03 -10.67
CA ALA A 230 7.73 -16.43 -9.55
C ALA A 230 6.21 -16.35 -9.82
N LYS A 231 5.80 -16.21 -11.09
CA LYS A 231 4.38 -16.22 -11.47
C LYS A 231 3.69 -17.55 -11.13
N GLU A 232 4.41 -18.66 -11.10
CA GLU A 232 3.88 -19.95 -10.70
C GLU A 232 3.63 -20.04 -9.19
N TRP A 233 4.30 -19.23 -8.39
CA TRP A 233 4.28 -19.28 -6.93
C TRP A 233 3.53 -18.12 -6.30
N GLY A 234 3.15 -17.09 -7.06
CA GLY A 234 2.59 -15.89 -6.46
C GLY A 234 1.63 -15.12 -7.34
N VAL A 235 1.07 -14.11 -6.69
CA VAL A 235 0.24 -13.09 -7.31
C VAL A 235 0.69 -11.71 -6.88
N GLU A 236 0.49 -10.72 -7.75
CA GLU A 236 0.64 -9.30 -7.44
C GLU A 236 -0.71 -8.61 -7.40
N THR A 237 -0.93 -7.73 -6.41
CA THR A 237 -2.05 -6.79 -6.44
C THR A 237 -1.55 -5.41 -6.88
N TYR A 238 -2.30 -4.77 -7.75
CA TYR A 238 -2.04 -3.44 -8.27
C TYR A 238 -3.21 -2.50 -8.01
N THR A 239 -2.92 -1.23 -7.71
CA THR A 239 -3.97 -0.23 -7.49
C THR A 239 -3.79 0.99 -8.39
N PHE A 240 -4.91 1.51 -8.90
CA PHE A 240 -4.94 2.78 -9.61
C PHE A 240 -4.89 4.00 -8.68
N SER A 241 -5.14 3.75 -7.40
CA SER A 241 -5.19 4.80 -6.37
C SER A 241 -3.95 5.67 -6.32
N LYS A 242 -2.75 5.09 -6.56
CA LYS A 242 -1.47 5.75 -6.36
C LYS A 242 -0.87 6.25 -7.67
N THR A 243 -0.61 5.37 -8.61
CA THR A 243 0.03 5.68 -9.91
C THR A 243 -0.79 6.65 -10.75
N PHE A 244 -2.12 6.50 -10.75
CA PHE A 244 -3.01 7.25 -11.65
C PHE A 244 -3.83 8.33 -10.92
N ASN A 245 -3.56 8.60 -9.64
CA ASN A 245 -4.35 9.54 -8.83
C ASN A 245 -5.86 9.22 -8.83
N MET A 246 -6.20 7.93 -8.75
CA MET A 246 -7.57 7.42 -8.85
C MET A 246 -8.05 6.78 -7.53
N ALA A 247 -7.64 7.30 -6.38
CA ALA A 247 -7.97 6.70 -5.09
C ALA A 247 -9.48 6.56 -4.87
N GLY A 248 -10.25 7.60 -5.18
CA GLY A 248 -11.71 7.62 -5.05
C GLY A 248 -12.46 6.76 -6.09
N TRP A 249 -11.82 6.38 -7.19
CA TRP A 249 -12.43 5.62 -8.29
C TRP A 249 -12.57 4.13 -7.98
N ARG A 250 -11.86 3.66 -6.97
CA ARG A 250 -11.93 2.28 -6.49
C ARG A 250 -11.68 1.23 -7.58
N PHE A 251 -10.54 1.30 -8.26
CA PHE A 251 -10.12 0.28 -9.22
C PHE A 251 -8.78 -0.34 -8.82
N GLY A 252 -8.70 -1.65 -8.93
CA GLY A 252 -7.49 -2.44 -8.73
C GLY A 252 -7.65 -3.82 -9.37
N PHE A 253 -6.55 -4.55 -9.42
CA PHE A 253 -6.53 -5.89 -9.97
C PHE A 253 -5.47 -6.75 -9.28
N ALA A 254 -5.57 -8.06 -9.44
CA ALA A 254 -4.51 -9.03 -9.14
C ALA A 254 -4.15 -9.80 -10.40
N VAL A 255 -2.87 -10.14 -10.51
CA VAL A 255 -2.31 -10.94 -11.61
C VAL A 255 -1.38 -12.03 -11.07
N GLY A 256 -1.21 -13.11 -11.83
CA GLY A 256 -0.26 -14.17 -11.51
C GLY A 256 -0.88 -15.56 -11.49
N ASN A 257 -0.50 -16.39 -10.54
CA ASN A 257 -0.85 -17.81 -10.49
C ASN A 257 -2.35 -18.06 -10.70
N ALA A 258 -2.68 -18.80 -11.76
CA ALA A 258 -4.06 -19.05 -12.18
C ALA A 258 -4.92 -19.76 -11.12
N SER A 259 -4.33 -20.62 -10.29
CA SER A 259 -5.06 -21.34 -9.23
C SER A 259 -5.44 -20.42 -8.08
N ILE A 260 -4.55 -19.50 -7.69
CA ILE A 260 -4.80 -18.46 -6.67
C ILE A 260 -5.87 -17.50 -7.19
N ILE A 261 -5.70 -17.00 -8.43
CA ILE A 261 -6.68 -16.13 -9.09
C ILE A 261 -8.05 -16.78 -9.17
N LYS A 262 -8.12 -18.06 -9.52
CA LYS A 262 -9.38 -18.83 -9.58
C LYS A 262 -10.04 -18.94 -8.19
N ALA A 263 -9.26 -19.25 -7.15
CA ALA A 263 -9.76 -19.34 -5.77
C ALA A 263 -10.30 -17.99 -5.29
N PHE A 264 -9.53 -16.92 -5.52
CA PHE A 264 -9.95 -15.56 -5.18
C PHE A 264 -11.22 -15.14 -5.95
N LYS A 265 -11.27 -15.33 -7.27
CA LYS A 265 -12.46 -15.04 -8.08
C LYS A 265 -13.69 -15.74 -7.53
N LYS A 266 -13.59 -17.02 -7.14
CA LYS A 266 -14.70 -17.77 -6.54
C LYS A 266 -15.18 -17.10 -5.25
N LEU A 267 -14.29 -16.73 -4.33
CA LEU A 267 -14.63 -16.02 -3.09
C LEU A 267 -15.25 -14.64 -3.39
N HIS A 268 -14.64 -13.89 -4.32
CA HIS A 268 -15.05 -12.54 -4.66
C HIS A 268 -16.51 -12.49 -5.18
N THR A 269 -16.92 -13.45 -6.01
CA THR A 269 -18.29 -13.53 -6.53
C THR A 269 -19.36 -13.78 -5.46
N HIS A 270 -18.97 -14.30 -4.30
CA HIS A 270 -19.87 -14.49 -3.15
C HIS A 270 -19.86 -13.31 -2.15
N SER A 271 -18.92 -12.38 -2.28
CA SER A 271 -18.74 -11.29 -1.33
C SER A 271 -19.01 -9.92 -1.94
N TYR A 272 -18.71 -9.73 -3.22
CA TYR A 272 -18.74 -8.45 -3.90
C TYR A 272 -19.32 -8.58 -5.31
N SER A 273 -19.94 -7.49 -5.78
CA SER A 273 -20.16 -7.27 -7.20
C SER A 273 -18.87 -6.78 -7.86
N THR A 274 -18.80 -6.81 -9.18
CA THR A 274 -17.64 -6.30 -9.90
C THR A 274 -17.65 -4.78 -10.05
N VAL A 275 -16.58 -4.22 -10.63
CA VAL A 275 -16.40 -2.78 -10.82
C VAL A 275 -17.37 -2.26 -11.89
N PHE A 276 -17.95 -1.08 -11.66
CA PHE A 276 -18.82 -0.38 -12.63
C PHE A 276 -18.16 -0.28 -14.01
N GLY A 277 -18.95 -0.58 -15.07
CA GLY A 277 -18.43 -0.71 -16.43
C GLY A 277 -17.70 0.52 -16.95
N ALA A 278 -18.18 1.74 -16.63
CA ALA A 278 -17.52 2.97 -17.05
C ALA A 278 -16.16 3.19 -16.36
N ILE A 279 -15.99 2.73 -15.11
CA ILE A 279 -14.69 2.75 -14.43
C ILE A 279 -13.71 1.77 -15.11
N GLN A 280 -14.19 0.62 -15.59
CA GLN A 280 -13.36 -0.32 -16.33
C GLN A 280 -12.88 0.28 -17.67
N ASP A 281 -13.74 1.02 -18.37
CA ASP A 281 -13.36 1.73 -19.62
C ASP A 281 -12.31 2.81 -19.33
N ALA A 282 -12.49 3.58 -18.25
CA ALA A 282 -11.50 4.57 -17.82
C ALA A 282 -10.16 3.90 -17.42
N ALA A 283 -10.20 2.71 -16.82
CA ALA A 283 -9.01 1.95 -16.47
C ALA A 283 -8.23 1.52 -17.71
N ILE A 284 -8.89 1.14 -18.81
CA ILE A 284 -8.24 0.84 -20.09
C ILE A 284 -7.46 2.07 -20.59
N THR A 285 -8.08 3.26 -20.53
CA THR A 285 -7.41 4.50 -20.92
C THR A 285 -6.19 4.78 -20.03
N ALA A 286 -6.31 4.61 -18.72
CA ALA A 286 -5.20 4.81 -17.79
C ALA A 286 -4.01 3.86 -18.06
N LEU A 287 -4.28 2.56 -18.30
CA LEU A 287 -3.27 1.55 -18.64
C LEU A 287 -2.60 1.81 -20.00
N SER A 288 -3.26 2.53 -20.90
CA SER A 288 -2.75 2.86 -22.24
C SER A 288 -1.94 4.16 -22.26
N LEU A 289 -1.81 4.87 -21.14
CA LEU A 289 -1.00 6.08 -21.09
C LEU A 289 0.47 5.77 -21.42
N PRO A 290 1.17 6.67 -22.16
CA PRO A 290 2.60 6.52 -22.42
C PRO A 290 3.44 6.57 -21.13
N ASP A 291 4.61 5.95 -21.14
CA ASP A 291 5.52 5.89 -20.00
C ASP A 291 5.93 7.29 -19.51
N GLU A 292 6.17 8.23 -20.42
CA GLU A 292 6.49 9.62 -20.07
C GLU A 292 5.34 10.28 -19.29
N ARG A 293 4.09 9.89 -19.59
CA ARG A 293 2.93 10.41 -18.89
C ARG A 293 2.87 9.85 -17.47
N LEU A 294 3.16 8.56 -17.28
CA LEU A 294 3.24 7.94 -15.96
C LEU A 294 4.35 8.58 -15.12
N GLN A 295 5.52 8.81 -15.70
CA GLN A 295 6.63 9.51 -15.03
C GLN A 295 6.23 10.92 -14.60
N GLN A 296 5.50 11.67 -15.41
CA GLN A 296 5.00 13.00 -15.05
C GLN A 296 4.05 12.96 -13.86
N LEU A 297 3.18 11.94 -13.74
CA LEU A 297 2.23 11.81 -12.63
C LEU A 297 2.94 11.62 -11.28
N VAL A 298 4.06 10.93 -11.26
CA VAL A 298 4.81 10.64 -10.02
C VAL A 298 5.93 11.63 -9.72
N ALA A 299 6.34 12.44 -10.69
CA ALA A 299 7.46 13.39 -10.57
C ALA A 299 7.28 14.40 -9.42
N VAL A 300 6.02 14.74 -9.08
CA VAL A 300 5.70 15.65 -7.96
C VAL A 300 6.24 15.10 -6.64
N TYR A 301 6.20 13.78 -6.43
CA TYR A 301 6.68 13.16 -5.19
C TYR A 301 8.20 13.18 -5.08
N HIS A 302 8.92 13.04 -6.19
CA HIS A 302 10.39 13.19 -6.23
C HIS A 302 10.82 14.59 -5.83
N GLN A 303 10.15 15.62 -6.35
CA GLN A 303 10.44 17.02 -6.02
C GLN A 303 10.12 17.34 -4.56
N ARG A 304 8.96 16.88 -4.06
CA ARG A 304 8.56 17.06 -2.66
C ARG A 304 9.51 16.37 -1.70
N ARG A 305 9.89 15.13 -2.00
CA ARG A 305 10.87 14.38 -1.19
C ARG A 305 12.16 15.17 -1.04
N LYS A 306 12.74 15.64 -2.14
CA LYS A 306 13.98 16.43 -2.13
C LYS A 306 13.86 17.66 -1.23
N ARG A 307 12.78 18.44 -1.36
CA ARG A 307 12.55 19.65 -0.54
C ARG A 307 12.34 19.32 0.93
N VAL A 308 11.55 18.30 1.24
CA VAL A 308 11.28 17.90 2.62
C VAL A 308 12.54 17.32 3.28
N VAL A 309 13.31 16.48 2.61
CA VAL A 309 14.58 15.95 3.12
C VAL A 309 15.58 17.06 3.37
N GLN A 310 15.70 18.04 2.47
CA GLN A 310 16.53 19.21 2.68
C GLN A 310 16.10 20.01 3.93
N LYS A 311 14.78 20.23 4.09
CA LYS A 311 14.26 20.95 5.27
C LYS A 311 14.49 20.17 6.57
N LEU A 312 14.32 18.85 6.58
CA LEU A 312 14.63 18.00 7.73
C LEU A 312 16.11 18.08 8.12
N ALA A 313 17.03 18.13 7.13
CA ALA A 313 18.45 18.30 7.39
C ALA A 313 18.76 19.67 8.03
N GLU A 314 18.11 20.75 7.58
CA GLU A 314 18.21 22.09 8.20
C GLU A 314 17.77 22.07 9.68
N LEU A 315 16.73 21.27 9.99
CA LEU A 315 16.21 21.06 11.35
C LEU A 315 17.06 20.10 12.18
N ARG A 316 18.12 19.51 11.62
CA ARG A 316 18.90 18.42 12.25
C ARG A 316 18.07 17.21 12.64
N TRP A 317 16.94 17.00 11.97
CA TRP A 317 16.13 15.80 12.15
C TRP A 317 16.69 14.68 11.26
N PRO A 318 17.26 13.61 11.87
CA PRO A 318 17.85 12.55 11.07
C PRO A 318 16.79 11.92 10.16
N VAL A 319 17.12 11.80 8.89
CA VAL A 319 16.25 11.13 7.91
C VAL A 319 17.07 10.19 7.06
N ARG A 320 16.61 8.95 6.98
CA ARG A 320 17.03 8.06 5.92
C ARG A 320 16.19 8.38 4.69
N GLU A 321 16.84 8.62 3.57
CA GLU A 321 16.14 8.87 2.32
C GLU A 321 15.36 7.61 1.90
N SER A 322 14.03 7.74 1.76
CA SER A 322 13.20 6.66 1.27
C SER A 322 13.40 6.48 -0.23
N GLN A 323 13.53 5.23 -0.67
CA GLN A 323 13.82 4.87 -2.07
C GLN A 323 12.54 4.80 -2.91
N GLY A 324 11.38 4.64 -2.28
CA GLY A 324 10.09 4.52 -2.96
C GLY A 324 8.93 5.05 -2.14
N THR A 325 7.73 4.90 -2.65
CA THR A 325 6.47 5.44 -2.13
C THR A 325 6.46 6.97 -2.12
N PHE A 326 5.45 7.57 -1.54
CA PHE A 326 5.40 8.99 -1.19
C PHE A 326 5.42 9.19 0.34
N PHE A 327 6.00 8.24 1.07
CA PHE A 327 6.17 8.34 2.52
C PHE A 327 7.62 8.59 2.89
N LEU A 328 7.79 9.25 4.03
CA LEU A 328 9.05 9.30 4.77
C LEU A 328 8.82 8.65 6.14
N TRP A 329 9.79 7.83 6.54
CA TRP A 329 9.82 7.12 7.80
C TRP A 329 10.87 7.78 8.69
N LEU A 330 10.42 8.50 9.71
CA LEU A 330 11.27 9.40 10.49
C LEU A 330 11.38 8.91 11.93
N ALA A 331 12.61 8.81 12.43
CA ALA A 331 12.84 8.50 13.84
C ALA A 331 12.29 9.61 14.74
N VAL A 332 11.63 9.23 15.84
CA VAL A 332 11.16 10.20 16.84
C VAL A 332 12.33 10.69 17.71
N PRO A 333 12.24 11.89 18.31
CA PRO A 333 13.25 12.37 19.25
C PRO A 333 13.38 11.45 20.45
N ALA A 334 14.59 11.36 21.03
CA ALA A 334 14.84 10.57 22.22
C ALA A 334 13.91 10.98 23.38
N GLY A 335 13.37 9.99 24.07
CA GLY A 335 12.46 10.18 25.21
C GLY A 335 10.97 10.18 24.85
N PHE A 336 10.61 10.06 23.56
CA PHE A 336 9.22 9.91 23.12
C PHE A 336 8.96 8.51 22.58
N SER A 337 7.79 7.97 22.84
CA SER A 337 7.22 6.91 22.03
C SER A 337 6.66 7.50 20.73
N SER A 338 6.46 6.66 19.70
CA SER A 338 5.86 7.09 18.44
C SER A 338 4.47 7.72 18.62
N GLN A 339 3.68 7.16 19.55
CA GLN A 339 2.35 7.67 19.88
C GLN A 339 2.44 9.03 20.59
N GLN A 340 3.29 9.15 21.63
CA GLN A 340 3.46 10.42 22.35
C GLN A 340 3.93 11.56 21.44
N PHE A 341 4.84 11.25 20.51
CA PHE A 341 5.34 12.25 19.59
C PHE A 341 4.27 12.68 18.57
N ALA A 342 3.50 11.74 18.03
CA ALA A 342 2.38 12.05 17.15
C ALA A 342 1.30 12.90 17.84
N GLU A 343 0.97 12.59 19.10
CA GLU A 343 0.04 13.36 19.92
C GLU A 343 0.57 14.77 20.20
N LEU A 344 1.85 14.93 20.55
CA LEU A 344 2.48 16.22 20.74
C LEU A 344 2.35 17.11 19.49
N LEU A 345 2.70 16.56 18.30
CA LEU A 345 2.58 17.30 17.04
C LEU A 345 1.15 17.71 16.73
N LEU A 346 0.21 16.86 17.04
CA LEU A 346 -1.21 17.15 16.83
C LEU A 346 -1.72 18.26 17.76
N GLN A 347 -1.37 18.20 19.04
CA GLN A 347 -1.88 19.11 20.07
C GLN A 347 -1.21 20.48 20.03
N GLU A 348 0.13 20.53 19.87
CA GLU A 348 0.91 21.77 19.99
C GLU A 348 0.99 22.55 18.67
N VAL A 349 1.04 21.84 17.54
CA VAL A 349 1.31 22.48 16.24
C VAL A 349 0.30 22.10 15.15
N HIS A 350 -0.75 21.38 15.48
CA HIS A 350 -1.82 20.94 14.56
C HIS A 350 -1.26 20.27 13.30
N VAL A 351 -0.29 19.38 13.49
CA VAL A 351 0.25 18.52 12.43
C VAL A 351 -0.08 17.07 12.75
N LEU A 352 -0.88 16.44 11.91
CA LEU A 352 -1.25 15.04 12.04
C LEU A 352 -0.26 14.16 11.28
N VAL A 353 0.32 13.19 11.98
CA VAL A 353 1.24 12.17 11.43
C VAL A 353 0.77 10.78 11.84
N ALA A 354 1.23 9.74 11.17
CA ALA A 354 0.90 8.38 11.57
C ALA A 354 1.99 7.83 12.53
N PRO A 355 1.64 7.46 13.77
CA PRO A 355 2.60 6.87 14.72
C PRO A 355 3.05 5.50 14.23
N GLY A 356 4.33 5.19 14.38
CA GLY A 356 4.93 3.97 13.85
C GLY A 356 4.41 2.70 14.48
N ILE A 357 4.06 2.74 15.77
CA ILE A 357 3.44 1.59 16.46
C ILE A 357 2.15 1.11 15.77
N GLY A 358 1.43 1.99 15.07
CA GLY A 358 0.26 1.64 14.29
C GLY A 358 0.54 0.72 13.09
N PHE A 359 1.82 0.60 12.68
CA PHE A 359 2.26 -0.32 11.63
C PHE A 359 2.83 -1.62 12.21
N GLY A 360 2.93 -1.73 13.53
CA GLY A 360 3.42 -2.88 14.26
C GLY A 360 4.49 -2.54 15.27
N LYS A 361 4.88 -3.52 16.06
CA LYS A 361 5.88 -3.33 17.14
C LYS A 361 7.23 -2.87 16.59
N GLY A 362 7.63 -3.37 15.44
CA GLY A 362 8.85 -2.93 14.74
C GLY A 362 8.80 -1.48 14.22
N GLY A 363 7.63 -0.84 14.28
CA GLY A 363 7.46 0.57 13.94
C GLY A 363 7.62 1.52 15.13
N GLU A 364 7.77 1.01 16.36
CA GLU A 364 8.00 1.86 17.52
C GLU A 364 9.30 2.64 17.40
N GLY A 365 9.29 3.90 17.84
CA GLY A 365 10.40 4.83 17.68
C GLY A 365 10.41 5.61 16.35
N TYR A 366 9.37 5.43 15.52
CA TYR A 366 9.23 6.14 14.23
C TYR A 366 7.84 6.77 14.08
N ILE A 367 7.76 7.75 13.18
CA ILE A 367 6.51 8.24 12.60
C ILE A 367 6.58 8.14 11.08
N ARG A 368 5.40 8.00 10.43
CA ARG A 368 5.28 8.13 8.99
C ARG A 368 4.67 9.48 8.62
N ILE A 369 5.31 10.22 7.73
CA ILE A 369 4.73 11.39 7.07
C ILE A 369 4.51 11.11 5.58
N SER A 370 3.49 11.75 5.02
CA SER A 370 3.11 11.63 3.62
C SER A 370 3.46 12.89 2.84
N LEU A 371 3.95 12.71 1.62
CA LEU A 371 4.23 13.76 0.66
C LEU A 371 3.02 14.12 -0.21
N THR A 372 1.82 13.67 0.16
CA THR A 372 0.58 13.92 -0.61
C THR A 372 -0.11 15.23 -0.27
N ALA A 373 0.38 15.98 0.73
CA ALA A 373 -0.02 17.37 0.95
C ALA A 373 0.67 18.32 -0.05
N GLY A 374 0.06 19.47 -0.34
CA GLY A 374 0.67 20.47 -1.21
C GLY A 374 2.01 20.99 -0.67
N ASP A 375 2.89 21.45 -1.57
CA ASP A 375 4.27 21.90 -1.22
C ASP A 375 4.31 22.91 -0.07
N ALA A 376 3.40 23.90 -0.10
CA ALA A 376 3.33 24.92 0.95
C ALA A 376 2.91 24.32 2.30
N ALA A 377 1.98 23.37 2.31
CA ALA A 377 1.53 22.71 3.52
C ALA A 377 2.62 21.83 4.14
N LEU A 378 3.39 21.10 3.30
CA LEU A 378 4.51 20.28 3.74
C LEU A 378 5.57 21.12 4.44
N LEU A 379 6.03 22.22 3.83
CA LEU A 379 7.06 23.09 4.40
C LEU A 379 6.53 23.81 5.64
N HIS A 380 5.29 24.29 5.63
CA HIS A 380 4.67 24.94 6.78
C HIS A 380 4.52 23.98 7.98
N ALA A 381 4.19 22.70 7.74
CA ALA A 381 4.17 21.70 8.82
C ALA A 381 5.57 21.56 9.47
N LEU A 382 6.61 21.48 8.66
CA LEU A 382 8.00 21.40 9.17
C LEU A 382 8.43 22.67 9.91
N ASP A 383 8.00 23.86 9.45
CA ASP A 383 8.27 25.12 10.19
C ASP A 383 7.56 25.13 11.55
N ARG A 384 6.32 24.66 11.64
CA ARG A 384 5.62 24.52 12.90
C ARG A 384 6.31 23.53 13.85
N ILE A 385 6.77 22.38 13.34
CA ILE A 385 7.53 21.38 14.13
C ILE A 385 8.87 21.99 14.59
N ALA A 386 9.54 22.76 13.74
CA ALA A 386 10.80 23.45 14.09
C ALA A 386 10.65 24.35 15.32
N ALA A 387 9.52 25.06 15.45
CA ALA A 387 9.24 25.95 16.58
C ALA A 387 9.17 25.23 17.94
N LEU A 388 9.08 23.90 17.98
CA LEU A 388 9.14 23.11 19.21
C LEU A 388 10.57 22.87 19.72
N HIS A 389 11.61 23.23 18.93
CA HIS A 389 13.03 23.13 19.31
C HIS A 389 13.48 21.72 19.77
N LEU A 390 12.82 20.65 19.29
CA LEU A 390 13.04 19.28 19.76
C LEU A 390 14.37 18.69 19.29
N PHE A 391 14.96 19.23 18.24
CA PHE A 391 16.19 18.72 17.62
C PHE A 391 17.42 19.60 17.91
N ASP A 392 17.27 20.72 18.64
CA ASP A 392 18.35 21.65 18.93
C ASP A 392 19.43 21.10 19.88
N ARG A 393 19.11 20.02 20.63
CA ARG A 393 19.97 19.48 21.70
C ARG A 393 20.67 18.16 21.34
N GLN A 394 20.59 17.68 20.11
CA GLN A 394 21.33 16.49 19.66
C GLN A 394 22.71 16.90 19.12
N ALA A 395 23.62 17.28 20.01
CA ALA A 395 25.04 17.51 19.73
C ALA A 395 25.89 16.63 20.67
#